data_0d40126a9e6d8c646bf3633807e8bfbd
#
_entry.id   0d40126a9e6d8c646bf3633807e8bfbd
#
_cell.length_a   1.000
_cell.length_b   1.000
_cell.length_c   1.000
_cell.angle_alpha   90.00
_cell.angle_beta   90.00
_cell.angle_gamma   90.00
#
_symmetry.space_group_name_H-M   'P 1'
#
loop_
_entity.id
_entity.type
_entity.pdbx_description
1 polymer ?
#
loop_
_entity_poly.entity_id
_entity_poly.type
_entity_poly.pdbx_seq_one_letter_code
_entity_poly.pdbx_strand_id
1 'polypeptide(L)'
;LDEVTRRRLEKTATSTSGQVRAVLRAEIVLLAARGVPSAQIAAACGTSVNTVRKWRGRFAGHGLPALADARRPGRPKIYGPAARVEIVAMATSMPPYPESTWSHRRIAGRLAALGISSSQVGRILADLDIRPHRVRGWLTRREEPAFWTRAAEICGLYLAAPPGIMRLSLDEKTSIQARSRKHPGRLAAPGRPARQEFEYIRHGTVSIIAAMDIDTGQVLTEPIERNTAATFTAFLDALDTAIDPAKQIHLVLDNGSSHTAKHTKAWFKAHPRWHAHWTPPHASWLNMIEIWFSTPAKRVIRHGDF
;
A
#
# COMPACT_ATOMS: atom_id res chain seq x y z
N LEU A 1 -39.08 -32.12 8.01
CA LEU A 1 -37.96 -31.20 8.33
C LEU A 1 -37.24 -31.73 9.55
N ASP A 2 -35.91 -31.87 9.47
CA ASP A 2 -35.05 -32.05 10.64
C ASP A 2 -35.03 -30.77 11.50
N GLU A 3 -34.67 -30.93 12.77
CA GLU A 3 -34.73 -29.85 13.75
C GLU A 3 -33.80 -28.68 13.43
N VAL A 4 -32.59 -28.97 12.89
CA VAL A 4 -31.62 -27.95 12.52
C VAL A 4 -32.12 -27.08 11.37
N THR A 5 -32.69 -27.72 10.34
CA THR A 5 -33.27 -27.02 9.18
C THR A 5 -34.49 -26.20 9.60
N ARG A 6 -35.33 -26.73 10.49
CA ARG A 6 -36.50 -26.03 11.04
C ARG A 6 -36.05 -24.73 11.73
N ARG A 7 -35.12 -24.79 12.69
CA ARG A 7 -34.62 -23.63 13.41
C ARG A 7 -34.04 -22.55 12.48
N ARG A 8 -33.30 -22.97 11.43
CA ARG A 8 -32.78 -22.04 10.44
C ARG A 8 -33.87 -21.32 9.65
N LEU A 9 -34.90 -22.05 9.24
CA LEU A 9 -36.05 -21.48 8.55
C LEU A 9 -36.84 -20.53 9.44
N GLU A 10 -37.11 -20.91 10.70
CA GLU A 10 -37.78 -20.04 11.69
C GLU A 10 -37.01 -18.76 11.95
N LYS A 11 -35.69 -18.84 12.15
CA LYS A 11 -34.84 -17.66 12.28
C LYS A 11 -34.89 -16.74 11.04
N THR A 12 -34.98 -17.33 9.83
CA THR A 12 -35.11 -16.55 8.60
C THR A 12 -36.50 -15.92 8.47
N ALA A 13 -37.57 -16.66 8.79
CA ALA A 13 -38.94 -16.20 8.71
C ALA A 13 -39.27 -15.07 9.69
N THR A 14 -38.63 -15.04 10.87
CA THR A 14 -38.79 -13.99 11.90
C THR A 14 -37.85 -12.83 11.77
N SER A 15 -36.94 -12.84 10.77
CA SER A 15 -35.93 -11.80 10.58
C SER A 15 -36.54 -10.47 10.09
N THR A 16 -36.42 -9.42 10.87
CA THR A 16 -36.87 -8.05 10.50
C THR A 16 -35.89 -7.32 9.55
N SER A 17 -34.63 -7.76 9.49
CA SER A 17 -33.60 -7.22 8.59
C SER A 17 -33.28 -8.12 7.39
N GLY A 18 -33.95 -9.27 7.28
CA GLY A 18 -33.76 -10.23 6.20
C GLY A 18 -34.32 -9.73 4.87
N GLN A 19 -33.78 -10.27 3.77
CA GLN A 19 -34.40 -10.02 2.46
C GLN A 19 -35.84 -10.55 2.42
N VAL A 20 -36.80 -9.71 2.05
CA VAL A 20 -38.23 -10.05 1.97
C VAL A 20 -38.49 -11.38 1.24
N ARG A 21 -37.75 -11.64 0.16
CA ARG A 21 -37.88 -12.90 -0.59
C ARG A 21 -37.37 -14.11 0.19
N ALA A 22 -36.37 -13.96 1.04
CA ALA A 22 -35.86 -15.06 1.86
C ALA A 22 -36.86 -15.41 2.97
N VAL A 23 -37.43 -14.39 3.60
CA VAL A 23 -38.51 -14.52 4.61
C VAL A 23 -39.68 -15.26 4.02
N LEU A 24 -40.24 -14.79 2.90
CA LEU A 24 -41.36 -15.41 2.20
C LEU A 24 -41.12 -16.90 1.88
N ARG A 25 -39.91 -17.21 1.38
CA ARG A 25 -39.58 -18.62 1.03
C ARG A 25 -39.44 -19.50 2.25
N ALA A 26 -38.93 -18.99 3.35
CA ALA A 26 -38.87 -19.71 4.62
C ALA A 26 -40.25 -19.98 5.18
N GLU A 27 -41.16 -19.00 5.15
CA GLU A 27 -42.57 -19.15 5.57
C GLU A 27 -43.29 -20.19 4.73
N ILE A 28 -43.15 -20.15 3.40
CA ILE A 28 -43.75 -21.15 2.51
C ILE A 28 -43.33 -22.58 2.90
N VAL A 29 -42.04 -22.79 3.18
CA VAL A 29 -41.53 -24.13 3.54
C VAL A 29 -42.01 -24.56 4.92
N LEU A 30 -42.03 -23.65 5.89
CA LEU A 30 -42.50 -23.94 7.25
C LEU A 30 -44.00 -24.31 7.27
N LEU A 31 -44.83 -23.55 6.55
CA LEU A 31 -46.25 -23.85 6.43
C LEU A 31 -46.51 -25.20 5.69
N ALA A 32 -45.71 -25.43 4.64
CA ALA A 32 -45.78 -26.70 3.92
C ALA A 32 -45.37 -27.89 4.79
N ALA A 33 -44.40 -27.73 5.68
CA ALA A 33 -43.97 -28.75 6.63
C ALA A 33 -45.03 -29.07 7.69
N ARG A 34 -45.94 -28.13 7.95
CA ARG A 34 -47.12 -28.31 8.82
C ARG A 34 -48.30 -28.96 8.10
N GLY A 35 -48.14 -29.36 6.83
CA GLY A 35 -49.19 -29.99 6.05
C GLY A 35 -50.20 -29.02 5.40
N VAL A 36 -49.99 -27.72 5.46
CA VAL A 36 -50.93 -26.72 4.91
C VAL A 36 -51.00 -26.84 3.38
N PRO A 37 -52.19 -26.86 2.78
CA PRO A 37 -52.41 -26.93 1.34
C PRO A 37 -51.84 -25.69 0.62
N SER A 38 -51.25 -25.87 -0.61
CA SER A 38 -50.60 -24.81 -1.36
C SER A 38 -51.47 -23.58 -1.64
N ALA A 39 -52.80 -23.77 -1.78
CA ALA A 39 -53.70 -22.63 -1.96
C ALA A 39 -53.84 -21.77 -0.70
N GLN A 40 -53.90 -22.39 0.47
CA GLN A 40 -53.93 -21.67 1.76
C GLN A 40 -52.60 -20.99 2.07
N ILE A 41 -51.45 -21.63 1.76
CA ILE A 41 -50.14 -21.01 1.89
C ILE A 41 -50.05 -19.79 0.99
N ALA A 42 -50.53 -19.88 -0.25
CA ALA A 42 -50.53 -18.76 -1.19
C ALA A 42 -51.31 -17.56 -0.67
N ALA A 43 -52.50 -17.80 -0.10
CA ALA A 43 -53.34 -16.76 0.53
C ALA A 43 -52.62 -16.14 1.76
N ALA A 44 -52.11 -16.98 2.66
CA ALA A 44 -51.42 -16.52 3.88
C ALA A 44 -50.16 -15.69 3.60
N CYS A 45 -49.39 -16.08 2.59
CA CYS A 45 -48.13 -15.42 2.22
C CYS A 45 -48.29 -14.32 1.15
N GLY A 46 -49.52 -13.99 0.71
CA GLY A 46 -49.76 -12.97 -0.32
C GLY A 46 -49.07 -13.25 -1.66
N THR A 47 -49.03 -14.53 -2.10
CA THR A 47 -48.33 -14.97 -3.31
C THR A 47 -49.17 -15.91 -4.17
N SER A 48 -48.66 -16.31 -5.34
CA SER A 48 -49.38 -17.25 -6.21
C SER A 48 -49.16 -18.72 -5.80
N VAL A 49 -50.13 -19.57 -6.07
CA VAL A 49 -50.04 -21.03 -5.87
C VAL A 49 -48.83 -21.62 -6.64
N ASN A 50 -48.54 -21.10 -7.83
CA ASN A 50 -47.38 -21.51 -8.63
C ASN A 50 -46.06 -21.19 -7.94
N THR A 51 -45.96 -20.02 -7.28
CA THR A 51 -44.81 -19.64 -6.49
C THR A 51 -44.64 -20.60 -5.31
N VAL A 52 -45.69 -20.93 -4.61
CA VAL A 52 -45.63 -21.89 -3.51
C VAL A 52 -45.15 -23.26 -3.99
N ARG A 53 -45.79 -23.80 -5.06
CA ARG A 53 -45.38 -25.09 -5.65
C ARG A 53 -43.90 -25.08 -6.08
N LYS A 54 -43.43 -24.01 -6.71
CA LYS A 54 -42.06 -23.85 -7.13
C LYS A 54 -41.10 -23.96 -5.94
N TRP A 55 -41.32 -23.21 -4.86
CA TRP A 55 -40.38 -23.18 -3.73
C TRP A 55 -40.45 -24.45 -2.88
N ARG A 56 -41.65 -25.07 -2.74
CA ARG A 56 -41.78 -26.40 -2.14
C ARG A 56 -40.98 -27.44 -2.91
N GLY A 57 -41.16 -27.51 -4.24
CA GLY A 57 -40.44 -28.45 -5.09
C GLY A 57 -38.94 -28.28 -5.05
N ARG A 58 -38.43 -26.99 -5.13
CA ARG A 58 -37.00 -26.72 -5.03
C ARG A 58 -36.42 -27.12 -3.68
N PHE A 59 -37.15 -26.82 -2.60
CA PHE A 59 -36.70 -27.21 -1.27
C PHE A 59 -36.73 -28.74 -1.07
N ALA A 60 -37.74 -29.42 -1.55
CA ALA A 60 -37.84 -30.89 -1.46
C ALA A 60 -36.68 -31.57 -2.22
N GLY A 61 -36.26 -31.03 -3.36
CA GLY A 61 -35.18 -31.61 -4.16
C GLY A 61 -33.77 -31.28 -3.67
N HIS A 62 -33.54 -30.08 -3.11
CA HIS A 62 -32.18 -29.57 -2.88
C HIS A 62 -32.00 -28.86 -1.52
N GLY A 63 -32.99 -28.89 -0.63
CA GLY A 63 -32.91 -28.32 0.71
C GLY A 63 -32.75 -26.80 0.77
N LEU A 64 -32.17 -26.32 1.88
CA LEU A 64 -31.97 -24.88 2.16
C LEU A 64 -31.23 -24.11 1.05
N PRO A 65 -30.14 -24.61 0.42
CA PRO A 65 -29.43 -23.87 -0.64
C PRO A 65 -30.33 -23.52 -1.82
N ALA A 66 -31.35 -24.30 -2.10
CA ALA A 66 -32.29 -24.10 -3.20
C ALA A 66 -33.24 -22.91 -3.01
N LEU A 67 -33.33 -22.38 -1.79
CA LEU A 67 -34.11 -21.18 -1.48
C LEU A 67 -33.39 -19.89 -1.87
N ALA A 68 -32.11 -19.95 -2.17
CA ALA A 68 -31.37 -18.82 -2.71
C ALA A 68 -31.79 -18.49 -4.15
N ASP A 69 -31.60 -17.20 -4.53
CA ASP A 69 -31.79 -16.81 -5.93
C ASP A 69 -30.71 -17.44 -6.82
N ALA A 70 -31.15 -18.07 -7.92
CA ALA A 70 -30.20 -18.50 -8.93
C ALA A 70 -29.52 -17.31 -9.59
N ARG A 71 -28.23 -17.44 -9.91
CA ARG A 71 -27.49 -16.43 -10.66
C ARG A 71 -28.18 -16.22 -12.01
N ARG A 72 -28.54 -14.98 -12.27
CA ARG A 72 -29.12 -14.62 -13.57
C ARG A 72 -28.00 -14.55 -14.63
N PRO A 73 -28.18 -15.05 -15.84
CA PRO A 73 -27.17 -15.07 -16.88
C PRO A 73 -26.68 -13.67 -17.30
N GLY A 74 -27.46 -12.63 -17.03
CA GLY A 74 -27.15 -11.28 -17.44
C GLY A 74 -27.14 -11.08 -18.97
N ARG A 75 -26.67 -9.93 -19.43
CA ARG A 75 -26.50 -9.65 -20.86
C ARG A 75 -25.33 -10.47 -21.41
N PRO A 76 -25.47 -11.16 -22.54
CA PRO A 76 -24.37 -11.88 -23.18
C PRO A 76 -23.17 -10.98 -23.42
N LYS A 77 -21.96 -11.50 -23.22
CA LYS A 77 -20.72 -10.77 -23.47
C LYS A 77 -20.53 -10.61 -24.98
N ILE A 78 -20.42 -9.36 -25.44
CA ILE A 78 -20.22 -9.04 -26.87
C ILE A 78 -18.83 -9.50 -27.33
N TYR A 79 -17.81 -9.34 -26.46
CA TYR A 79 -16.43 -9.72 -26.74
C TYR A 79 -16.13 -11.09 -26.12
N GLY A 80 -15.99 -12.08 -27.00
CA GLY A 80 -15.72 -13.48 -26.65
C GLY A 80 -14.28 -13.70 -26.15
N PRO A 81 -13.91 -14.97 -25.86
CA PRO A 81 -12.58 -15.32 -25.37
C PRO A 81 -11.45 -14.86 -26.30
N ALA A 82 -11.57 -14.99 -27.60
CA ALA A 82 -10.54 -14.59 -28.57
C ALA A 82 -10.20 -13.11 -28.46
N ALA A 83 -11.21 -12.22 -28.50
CA ALA A 83 -11.00 -10.79 -28.35
C ALA A 83 -10.37 -10.43 -26.99
N ARG A 84 -10.73 -11.13 -25.93
CA ARG A 84 -10.12 -10.94 -24.59
C ARG A 84 -8.63 -11.32 -24.60
N VAL A 85 -8.26 -12.42 -25.26
CA VAL A 85 -6.86 -12.85 -25.41
C VAL A 85 -6.05 -11.81 -26.17
N GLU A 86 -6.55 -11.27 -27.28
CA GLU A 86 -5.87 -10.21 -28.04
C GLU A 86 -5.63 -8.96 -27.19
N ILE A 87 -6.63 -8.51 -26.43
CA ILE A 87 -6.51 -7.36 -25.53
C ILE A 87 -5.44 -7.61 -24.47
N VAL A 88 -5.42 -8.79 -23.87
CA VAL A 88 -4.44 -9.17 -22.85
C VAL A 88 -3.05 -9.24 -23.46
N ALA A 89 -2.88 -9.94 -24.59
CA ALA A 89 -1.61 -10.05 -25.29
C ALA A 89 -1.02 -8.68 -25.61
N MET A 90 -1.84 -7.74 -26.09
CA MET A 90 -1.40 -6.38 -26.33
C MET A 90 -1.03 -5.65 -25.04
N ALA A 91 -1.88 -5.73 -24.01
CA ALA A 91 -1.65 -5.04 -22.75
C ALA A 91 -0.39 -5.51 -22.00
N THR A 92 0.04 -6.75 -22.26
CA THR A 92 1.23 -7.38 -21.64
C THR A 92 2.45 -7.37 -22.57
N SER A 93 2.34 -6.83 -23.77
CA SER A 93 3.47 -6.64 -24.70
C SER A 93 4.16 -5.30 -24.47
N MET A 94 5.36 -5.14 -25.04
CA MET A 94 6.02 -3.84 -25.09
C MET A 94 5.25 -2.88 -26.02
N PRO A 95 4.94 -1.65 -25.58
CA PRO A 95 4.34 -0.67 -26.47
C PRO A 95 5.35 -0.24 -27.55
N PRO A 96 4.90 0.18 -28.74
CA PRO A 96 5.80 0.66 -29.77
C PRO A 96 6.43 2.00 -29.38
N TYR A 97 7.71 2.17 -29.73
CA TYR A 97 8.43 3.44 -29.54
C TYR A 97 7.65 4.61 -30.19
N PRO A 98 7.59 5.81 -29.59
CA PRO A 98 8.30 6.25 -28.36
C PRO A 98 7.52 6.00 -27.05
N GLU A 99 6.54 5.16 -27.05
CA GLU A 99 5.67 4.95 -25.90
C GLU A 99 6.32 4.10 -24.82
N SER A 100 6.07 4.45 -23.57
CA SER A 100 6.57 3.70 -22.39
C SER A 100 5.52 2.78 -21.76
N THR A 101 4.22 3.03 -22.02
CA THR A 101 3.12 2.27 -21.41
C THR A 101 1.92 2.17 -22.35
N TRP A 102 1.12 1.12 -22.20
CA TRP A 102 -0.16 1.00 -22.87
C TRP A 102 -1.25 1.77 -22.14
N SER A 103 -2.02 2.57 -22.88
CA SER A 103 -3.30 3.11 -22.41
C SER A 103 -4.47 2.34 -23.03
N HIS A 104 -5.62 2.32 -22.33
CA HIS A 104 -6.84 1.66 -22.84
C HIS A 104 -7.27 2.22 -24.21
N ARG A 105 -7.09 3.52 -24.43
CA ARG A 105 -7.41 4.18 -25.73
C ARG A 105 -6.53 3.66 -26.86
N ARG A 106 -5.24 3.46 -26.60
CA ARG A 106 -4.31 2.93 -27.59
C ARG A 106 -4.56 1.48 -27.92
N ILE A 107 -4.81 0.65 -26.91
CA ILE A 107 -5.20 -0.74 -27.13
C ILE A 107 -6.46 -0.79 -27.98
N ALA A 108 -7.49 0.01 -27.67
CA ALA A 108 -8.71 0.07 -28.48
C ALA A 108 -8.43 0.53 -29.94
N GLY A 109 -7.57 1.54 -30.12
CA GLY A 109 -7.18 2.01 -31.45
C GLY A 109 -6.41 0.98 -32.26
N ARG A 110 -5.51 0.21 -31.64
CA ARG A 110 -4.79 -0.88 -32.32
C ARG A 110 -5.69 -2.06 -32.69
N LEU A 111 -6.75 -2.29 -31.89
CA LEU A 111 -7.74 -3.32 -32.11
C LEU A 111 -9.03 -2.75 -32.72
N ALA A 112 -8.91 -1.72 -33.56
CA ALA A 112 -10.06 -1.04 -34.18
C ALA A 112 -10.99 -2.00 -34.95
N ALA A 113 -10.43 -3.05 -35.54
CA ALA A 113 -11.20 -4.10 -36.23
C ALA A 113 -12.22 -4.80 -35.33
N LEU A 114 -11.98 -4.83 -34.02
CA LEU A 114 -12.92 -5.40 -33.04
C LEU A 114 -14.05 -4.45 -32.65
N GLY A 115 -14.02 -3.18 -33.11
CA GLY A 115 -15.01 -2.17 -32.72
C GLY A 115 -15.08 -1.91 -31.20
N ILE A 116 -14.02 -2.20 -30.44
CA ILE A 116 -14.03 -2.11 -29.00
C ILE A 116 -13.71 -0.70 -28.50
N SER A 117 -14.50 -0.20 -27.54
CA SER A 117 -14.22 1.09 -26.90
C SER A 117 -13.12 0.98 -25.83
N SER A 118 -12.44 2.10 -25.57
CA SER A 118 -11.42 2.19 -24.49
C SER A 118 -11.99 1.85 -23.12
N SER A 119 -13.24 2.21 -22.84
CA SER A 119 -13.93 1.86 -21.60
C SER A 119 -14.13 0.35 -21.46
N GLN A 120 -14.44 -0.32 -22.57
CA GLN A 120 -14.62 -1.78 -22.55
C GLN A 120 -13.28 -2.51 -22.41
N VAL A 121 -12.22 -2.02 -23.05
CA VAL A 121 -10.84 -2.50 -22.80
C VAL A 121 -10.50 -2.40 -21.31
N GLY A 122 -10.77 -1.23 -20.71
CA GLY A 122 -10.54 -1.02 -19.29
C GLY A 122 -11.29 -2.00 -18.37
N ARG A 123 -12.57 -2.30 -18.68
CA ARG A 123 -13.35 -3.28 -17.92
C ARG A 123 -12.78 -4.70 -18.05
N ILE A 124 -12.41 -5.11 -19.27
CA ILE A 124 -11.84 -6.44 -19.52
C ILE A 124 -10.52 -6.61 -18.77
N LEU A 125 -9.65 -5.59 -18.82
CA LEU A 125 -8.38 -5.64 -18.10
C LEU A 125 -8.56 -5.57 -16.57
N ALA A 126 -9.54 -4.81 -16.09
CA ALA A 126 -9.86 -4.75 -14.66
C ALA A 126 -10.39 -6.10 -14.14
N ASP A 127 -11.21 -6.82 -14.90
CA ASP A 127 -11.68 -8.17 -14.56
C ASP A 127 -10.52 -9.17 -14.35
N LEU A 128 -9.34 -8.88 -14.92
CA LEU A 128 -8.14 -9.71 -14.87
C LEU A 128 -7.04 -9.10 -13.99
N ASP A 129 -7.34 -7.98 -13.30
CA ASP A 129 -6.40 -7.17 -12.51
C ASP A 129 -5.14 -6.72 -13.29
N ILE A 130 -5.25 -6.54 -14.60
CA ILE A 130 -4.16 -6.04 -15.47
C ILE A 130 -4.26 -4.52 -15.59
N ARG A 131 -3.18 -3.83 -15.24
CA ARG A 131 -3.11 -2.35 -15.21
C ARG A 131 -1.87 -1.84 -15.97
N PRO A 132 -1.85 -1.90 -17.30
CA PRO A 132 -0.66 -1.62 -18.11
C PRO A 132 -0.16 -0.17 -18.01
N HIS A 133 -1.00 0.75 -17.54
CA HIS A 133 -0.67 2.16 -17.31
C HIS A 133 -0.01 2.42 -15.94
N ARG A 134 0.08 1.41 -15.07
CA ARG A 134 0.73 1.52 -13.76
C ARG A 134 2.12 0.92 -13.83
N VAL A 135 3.12 1.78 -13.74
CA VAL A 135 4.52 1.36 -13.65
C VAL A 135 4.96 1.47 -12.18
N ARG A 136 5.55 0.41 -11.67
CA ARG A 136 6.24 0.43 -10.37
C ARG A 136 7.72 0.23 -10.63
N GLY A 137 8.54 0.99 -9.93
CA GLY A 137 9.98 0.76 -9.93
C GLY A 137 10.28 -0.67 -9.45
N TRP A 138 11.16 -1.34 -10.13
CA TRP A 138 11.66 -2.66 -9.77
C TRP A 138 13.19 -2.60 -9.74
N LEU A 139 13.78 -3.10 -8.67
CA LEU A 139 15.21 -3.27 -8.55
C LEU A 139 15.50 -4.76 -8.59
N THR A 140 16.20 -5.20 -9.65
CA THR A 140 16.79 -6.54 -9.66
C THR A 140 17.99 -6.51 -8.72
N ARG A 141 17.85 -7.09 -7.56
CA ARG A 141 18.97 -7.26 -6.63
C ARG A 141 19.97 -8.21 -7.27
N ARG A 142 21.22 -7.77 -7.37
CA ARG A 142 22.31 -8.72 -7.54
C ARG A 142 22.35 -9.57 -6.26
N GLU A 143 22.47 -10.85 -6.39
CA GLU A 143 22.69 -11.73 -5.24
C GLU A 143 23.98 -11.31 -4.55
N GLU A 144 23.86 -10.61 -3.44
CA GLU A 144 24.99 -10.31 -2.57
C GLU A 144 24.96 -11.33 -1.42
N PRO A 145 25.91 -12.26 -1.37
CA PRO A 145 25.92 -13.31 -0.35
C PRO A 145 25.85 -12.78 1.09
N ALA A 146 26.43 -11.59 1.30
CA ALA A 146 26.46 -10.93 2.60
C ALA A 146 25.20 -10.13 2.95
N PHE A 147 24.21 -10.02 2.05
CA PHE A 147 23.03 -9.18 2.28
C PHE A 147 22.28 -9.56 3.56
N TRP A 148 21.91 -10.83 3.67
CA TRP A 148 21.12 -11.29 4.81
C TRP A 148 21.93 -11.31 6.11
N THR A 149 23.23 -11.57 6.04
CA THR A 149 24.12 -11.51 7.20
C THR A 149 24.19 -10.10 7.77
N ARG A 150 24.42 -9.08 6.92
CA ARG A 150 24.43 -7.67 7.34
C ARG A 150 23.06 -7.18 7.82
N ALA A 151 21.99 -7.59 7.13
CA ALA A 151 20.64 -7.23 7.57
C ALA A 151 20.32 -7.83 8.93
N ALA A 152 20.68 -9.10 9.17
CA ALA A 152 20.48 -9.75 10.46
C ALA A 152 21.33 -9.11 11.57
N GLU A 153 22.56 -8.71 11.29
CA GLU A 153 23.44 -7.98 12.23
C GLU A 153 22.78 -6.68 12.68
N ILE A 154 22.30 -5.85 11.73
CA ILE A 154 21.63 -4.57 12.05
C ILE A 154 20.34 -4.81 12.83
N CYS A 155 19.50 -5.78 12.39
CA CYS A 155 18.29 -6.13 13.13
C CYS A 155 18.60 -6.64 14.56
N GLY A 156 19.65 -7.45 14.70
CA GLY A 156 20.13 -7.92 16.00
C GLY A 156 20.56 -6.76 16.91
N LEU A 157 21.29 -5.78 16.33
CA LEU A 157 21.67 -4.56 17.05
C LEU A 157 20.45 -3.77 17.54
N TYR A 158 19.39 -3.70 16.74
CA TYR A 158 18.14 -3.00 17.13
C TYR A 158 17.34 -3.73 18.20
N LEU A 159 17.31 -5.05 18.17
CA LEU A 159 16.44 -5.86 19.04
C LEU A 159 17.09 -6.27 20.35
N ALA A 160 18.40 -6.53 20.38
CA ALA A 160 19.08 -7.18 21.49
C ALA A 160 20.51 -6.65 21.68
N ALA A 161 20.66 -5.34 21.87
CA ALA A 161 21.97 -4.76 22.09
C ALA A 161 22.53 -5.13 23.50
N PRO A 162 23.85 -5.36 23.63
CA PRO A 162 24.49 -5.49 24.92
C PRO A 162 24.29 -4.24 25.79
N PRO A 163 24.23 -4.38 27.12
CA PRO A 163 24.14 -3.22 27.99
C PRO A 163 25.42 -2.36 27.91
N GLY A 164 25.27 -1.05 28.07
CA GLY A 164 26.39 -0.10 28.12
C GLY A 164 26.89 0.42 26.76
N ILE A 165 26.30 0.00 25.65
CA ILE A 165 26.57 0.58 24.34
C ILE A 165 25.55 1.67 23.98
N MET A 166 25.98 2.62 23.15
CA MET A 166 25.09 3.62 22.54
C MET A 166 24.86 3.24 21.08
N ARG A 167 23.61 3.24 20.64
CA ARG A 167 23.22 2.90 19.26
C ARG A 167 22.77 4.13 18.52
N LEU A 168 23.47 4.48 17.46
CA LEU A 168 23.14 5.62 16.62
C LEU A 168 22.76 5.17 15.22
N SER A 169 21.81 5.88 14.64
CA SER A 169 21.45 5.81 13.22
C SER A 169 21.71 7.17 12.62
N LEU A 170 22.50 7.26 11.55
CA LEU A 170 22.94 8.51 10.96
C LEU A 170 22.77 8.52 9.45
N ASP A 171 22.36 9.67 8.92
CA ASP A 171 22.23 9.91 7.48
C ASP A 171 22.09 11.41 7.18
N GLU A 172 22.08 11.81 5.89
CA GLU A 172 21.86 13.16 5.44
C GLU A 172 20.55 13.31 4.66
N LYS A 173 19.81 14.36 4.99
CA LYS A 173 18.70 14.85 4.16
C LYS A 173 19.17 15.96 3.27
N THR A 174 19.51 15.63 2.02
CA THR A 174 20.07 16.58 1.06
C THR A 174 19.00 17.34 0.28
N SER A 175 19.39 18.50 -0.27
CA SER A 175 18.61 19.28 -1.25
C SER A 175 17.22 19.69 -0.76
N ILE A 176 17.09 20.06 0.51
CA ILE A 176 15.87 20.66 1.06
C ILE A 176 15.73 22.05 0.42
N GLN A 177 14.67 22.24 -0.37
CA GLN A 177 14.44 23.52 -1.06
C GLN A 177 13.84 24.55 -0.12
N ALA A 178 14.53 25.65 0.12
CA ALA A 178 13.97 26.85 0.73
C ALA A 178 13.17 27.61 -0.35
N ARG A 179 11.86 27.78 -0.11
CA ARG A 179 10.96 28.44 -1.06
C ARG A 179 9.85 29.19 -0.34
N SER A 180 9.52 30.38 -0.80
CA SER A 180 8.34 31.13 -0.39
C SER A 180 7.32 31.25 -1.53
N ARG A 181 6.05 31.28 -1.20
CA ARG A 181 4.99 31.44 -2.20
C ARG A 181 4.89 32.90 -2.60
N LYS A 182 4.63 33.18 -3.90
CA LYS A 182 4.45 34.54 -4.39
C LYS A 182 3.18 35.19 -3.83
N HIS A 183 2.12 34.40 -3.61
CA HIS A 183 0.85 34.83 -3.07
C HIS A 183 0.39 33.90 -1.96
N PRO A 184 -0.38 34.40 -0.99
CA PRO A 184 -0.88 33.62 0.11
C PRO A 184 -1.83 32.51 -0.36
N GLY A 185 -1.75 31.34 0.25
CA GLY A 185 -2.67 30.23 0.03
C GLY A 185 -4.09 30.55 0.56
N ARG A 186 -5.03 29.68 0.24
CA ARG A 186 -6.40 29.75 0.77
C ARG A 186 -6.63 28.59 1.71
N LEU A 187 -7.19 28.89 2.89
CA LEU A 187 -7.54 27.87 3.86
C LEU A 187 -8.71 27.01 3.35
N ALA A 188 -8.81 25.79 3.90
CA ALA A 188 -9.95 24.92 3.65
C ALA A 188 -11.25 25.56 4.19
N ALA A 189 -12.35 25.35 3.47
CA ALA A 189 -13.70 25.72 3.88
C ALA A 189 -14.66 24.56 3.55
N PRO A 190 -15.88 24.51 4.12
CA PRO A 190 -16.85 23.47 3.80
C PRO A 190 -17.05 23.31 2.28
N GLY A 191 -16.85 22.08 1.78
CA GLY A 191 -16.90 21.76 0.34
C GLY A 191 -15.73 22.26 -0.51
N ARG A 192 -14.72 22.89 0.08
CA ARG A 192 -13.54 23.41 -0.64
C ARG A 192 -12.24 23.00 0.07
N PRO A 193 -11.34 22.24 -0.57
CA PRO A 193 -10.03 21.93 -0.02
C PRO A 193 -9.17 23.19 0.11
N ALA A 194 -8.19 23.17 1.00
CA ALA A 194 -7.14 24.18 1.04
C ALA A 194 -6.42 24.25 -0.32
N ARG A 195 -6.05 25.46 -0.73
CA ARG A 195 -5.30 25.69 -1.96
C ARG A 195 -4.02 26.43 -1.64
N GLN A 196 -2.93 25.94 -2.18
CA GLN A 196 -1.62 26.57 -2.08
C GLN A 196 -1.26 27.14 -3.45
N GLU A 197 -0.66 28.36 -3.45
CA GLU A 197 -0.16 28.98 -4.66
C GLU A 197 0.84 28.08 -5.37
N PHE A 198 0.73 27.99 -6.68
CA PHE A 198 1.63 27.19 -7.50
C PHE A 198 2.99 27.88 -7.68
N GLU A 199 2.99 29.20 -7.92
CA GLU A 199 4.21 29.97 -8.12
C GLU A 199 4.95 30.19 -6.79
N TYR A 200 6.27 30.04 -6.84
CA TYR A 200 7.14 30.22 -5.68
C TYR A 200 8.46 30.90 -6.07
N ILE A 201 9.06 31.54 -5.09
CA ILE A 201 10.41 32.09 -5.16
C ILE A 201 11.33 31.05 -4.53
N ARG A 202 12.44 30.72 -5.19
CA ARG A 202 13.44 29.80 -4.68
C ARG A 202 14.54 30.61 -3.97
N HIS A 203 14.78 30.27 -2.70
CA HIS A 203 15.80 30.91 -1.86
C HIS A 203 17.08 30.07 -1.73
N GLY A 204 17.15 28.97 -2.43
CA GLY A 204 18.30 28.07 -2.40
C GLY A 204 17.94 26.66 -1.89
N THR A 205 18.96 25.92 -1.52
CA THR A 205 18.83 24.59 -0.94
C THR A 205 19.72 24.50 0.31
N VAL A 206 19.24 23.77 1.30
CA VAL A 206 20.01 23.38 2.48
C VAL A 206 20.00 21.86 2.60
N SER A 207 21.03 21.30 3.16
CA SER A 207 21.08 19.91 3.57
C SER A 207 21.25 19.83 5.08
N ILE A 208 20.80 18.77 5.69
CA ILE A 208 21.02 18.50 7.12
C ILE A 208 21.65 17.12 7.27
N ILE A 209 22.60 17.01 8.18
CA ILE A 209 23.08 15.75 8.68
C ILE A 209 22.44 15.51 10.04
N ALA A 210 22.06 14.27 10.33
CA ALA A 210 21.36 13.93 11.57
C ALA A 210 21.83 12.60 12.12
N ALA A 211 21.98 12.52 13.43
CA ALA A 211 22.21 11.30 14.18
C ALA A 211 21.11 11.11 15.22
N MET A 212 20.48 9.94 15.21
CA MET A 212 19.42 9.56 16.14
C MET A 212 19.92 8.50 17.10
N ASP A 213 19.80 8.76 18.39
CA ASP A 213 19.92 7.73 19.41
C ASP A 213 18.69 6.81 19.33
N ILE A 214 18.94 5.55 19.04
CA ILE A 214 17.88 4.55 18.81
C ILE A 214 17.11 4.23 20.08
N ASP A 215 17.77 4.32 21.23
CA ASP A 215 17.17 3.99 22.52
C ASP A 215 16.24 5.08 23.05
N THR A 216 16.65 6.34 22.91
CA THR A 216 15.93 7.49 23.44
C THR A 216 15.08 8.20 22.40
N GLY A 217 15.37 8.01 21.12
CA GLY A 217 14.77 8.76 20.01
C GLY A 217 15.25 10.21 19.92
N GLN A 218 16.24 10.62 20.70
CA GLN A 218 16.85 11.95 20.60
C GLN A 218 17.62 12.07 19.29
N VAL A 219 17.51 13.22 18.65
CA VAL A 219 18.17 13.47 17.37
C VAL A 219 19.01 14.75 17.45
N LEU A 220 20.28 14.64 17.14
CA LEU A 220 21.16 15.77 16.90
C LEU A 220 21.20 16.06 15.39
N THR A 221 21.05 17.31 15.01
CA THR A 221 21.07 17.74 13.60
C THR A 221 21.93 18.95 13.40
N GLU A 222 22.63 18.98 12.26
CA GLU A 222 23.37 20.15 11.83
C GLU A 222 23.04 20.50 10.36
N PRO A 223 22.92 21.79 10.01
CA PRO A 223 22.83 22.20 8.62
C PRO A 223 24.19 22.06 7.96
N ILE A 224 24.21 21.55 6.73
CA ILE A 224 25.44 21.40 5.93
C ILE A 224 25.25 22.01 4.54
N GLU A 225 26.25 22.67 4.03
CA GLU A 225 26.23 23.21 2.67
C GLU A 225 26.47 22.12 1.63
N ARG A 226 27.37 21.20 1.93
CA ARG A 226 27.78 20.12 1.02
C ARG A 226 27.94 18.80 1.78
N ASN A 227 27.42 17.75 1.21
CA ASN A 227 27.67 16.39 1.71
C ASN A 227 29.04 15.90 1.22
N THR A 228 30.07 16.08 2.05
CA THR A 228 31.43 15.63 1.81
C THR A 228 31.95 14.79 2.95
N ALA A 229 32.99 13.98 2.71
CA ALA A 229 33.64 13.21 3.77
C ALA A 229 34.17 14.10 4.91
N ALA A 230 34.66 15.30 4.60
CA ALA A 230 35.12 16.24 5.61
C ALA A 230 33.98 16.76 6.49
N THR A 231 32.84 17.12 5.88
CA THR A 231 31.63 17.53 6.62
C THR A 231 31.12 16.41 7.50
N PHE A 232 31.11 15.19 6.97
CA PHE A 232 30.69 14.02 7.69
C PHE A 232 31.56 13.72 8.91
N THR A 233 32.89 13.73 8.75
CA THR A 233 33.80 13.47 9.89
C THR A 233 33.79 14.60 10.90
N ALA A 234 33.63 15.89 10.50
CA ALA A 234 33.44 16.97 11.43
C ALA A 234 32.21 16.80 12.32
N PHE A 235 31.11 16.29 11.75
CA PHE A 235 29.92 15.94 12.54
C PHE A 235 30.15 14.76 13.48
N LEU A 236 30.94 13.75 13.05
CA LEU A 236 31.35 12.66 13.94
C LEU A 236 32.23 13.17 15.10
N ASP A 237 33.14 14.12 14.87
CA ASP A 237 33.98 14.77 15.91
C ASP A 237 33.08 15.50 16.93
N ALA A 238 32.06 16.21 16.48
CA ALA A 238 31.08 16.88 17.34
C ALA A 238 30.33 15.87 18.22
N LEU A 239 29.86 14.76 17.63
CA LEU A 239 29.22 13.66 18.36
C LEU A 239 30.18 13.00 19.36
N ASP A 240 31.45 12.76 18.93
CA ASP A 240 32.46 12.13 19.79
C ASP A 240 32.77 12.97 21.03
N THR A 241 32.76 14.31 20.87
CA THR A 241 32.92 15.25 21.98
C THR A 241 31.70 15.30 22.90
N ALA A 242 30.49 15.17 22.35
CA ALA A 242 29.23 15.27 23.11
C ALA A 242 28.86 13.99 23.87
N ILE A 243 29.34 12.84 23.40
CA ILE A 243 28.98 11.52 23.99
C ILE A 243 30.01 11.14 25.06
N ASP A 244 29.48 10.61 26.18
CA ASP A 244 30.31 10.09 27.28
C ASP A 244 31.44 9.20 26.73
N PRO A 245 32.73 9.52 27.03
CA PRO A 245 33.87 8.79 26.52
C PRO A 245 33.94 7.32 26.97
N ALA A 246 33.24 6.96 28.06
CA ALA A 246 33.14 5.57 28.51
C ALA A 246 32.24 4.68 27.65
N LYS A 247 31.41 5.25 26.78
CA LYS A 247 30.46 4.48 25.97
C LYS A 247 31.11 3.95 24.70
N GLN A 248 30.82 2.71 24.36
CA GLN A 248 31.04 2.16 23.03
C GLN A 248 29.86 2.59 22.13
N ILE A 249 30.15 3.00 20.90
CA ILE A 249 29.15 3.54 19.99
C ILE A 249 29.01 2.63 18.78
N HIS A 250 27.80 2.11 18.57
CA HIS A 250 27.44 1.35 17.39
C HIS A 250 26.62 2.24 16.46
N LEU A 251 27.18 2.54 15.28
CA LEU A 251 26.66 3.48 14.32
C LEU A 251 26.16 2.76 13.07
N VAL A 252 24.87 2.85 12.78
CA VAL A 252 24.27 2.31 11.56
C VAL A 252 24.31 3.37 10.47
N LEU A 253 24.88 3.03 9.32
CA LEU A 253 25.13 3.90 8.16
C LEU A 253 24.67 3.22 6.86
N ASP A 254 24.32 4.01 5.87
CA ASP A 254 24.25 3.54 4.49
C ASP A 254 25.63 3.56 3.81
N ASN A 255 25.68 3.11 2.53
CA ASN A 255 26.90 3.07 1.75
C ASN A 255 27.14 4.38 0.95
N GLY A 256 26.73 5.52 1.46
CA GLY A 256 26.96 6.82 0.85
C GLY A 256 28.44 7.08 0.55
N SER A 257 28.73 7.89 -0.45
CA SER A 257 30.11 8.19 -0.87
C SER A 257 30.90 8.92 0.22
N SER A 258 30.27 9.80 1.00
CA SER A 258 30.82 10.47 2.17
C SER A 258 31.19 9.47 3.28
N HIS A 259 30.32 8.45 3.48
CA HIS A 259 30.49 7.46 4.53
C HIS A 259 31.59 6.44 4.21
N THR A 260 31.73 6.06 2.95
CA THR A 260 32.71 5.04 2.50
C THR A 260 34.05 5.60 2.07
N ALA A 261 34.23 6.92 2.11
CA ALA A 261 35.46 7.62 1.71
C ALA A 261 36.69 7.18 2.52
N LYS A 262 37.87 7.30 1.93
CA LYS A 262 39.15 7.00 2.61
C LYS A 262 39.32 7.80 3.90
N HIS A 263 38.92 9.07 3.87
CA HIS A 263 38.97 9.97 5.01
C HIS A 263 38.12 9.47 6.16
N THR A 264 36.88 9.10 5.89
CA THR A 264 35.95 8.55 6.88
C THR A 264 36.43 7.21 7.47
N LYS A 265 36.99 6.33 6.64
CA LYS A 265 37.59 5.09 7.11
C LYS A 265 38.81 5.32 8.02
N ALA A 266 39.63 6.33 7.71
CA ALA A 266 40.74 6.72 8.57
C ALA A 266 40.24 7.24 9.92
N TRP A 267 39.18 8.03 9.92
CA TRP A 267 38.52 8.52 11.14
C TRP A 267 38.08 7.38 12.05
N PHE A 268 37.31 6.40 11.53
CA PHE A 268 36.90 5.23 12.32
C PHE A 268 38.07 4.43 12.86
N LYS A 269 39.17 4.33 12.10
CA LYS A 269 40.39 3.66 12.58
C LYS A 269 41.03 4.41 13.75
N ALA A 270 40.94 5.72 13.78
CA ALA A 270 41.46 6.56 14.87
C ALA A 270 40.55 6.59 16.11
N HIS A 271 39.27 6.20 15.97
CA HIS A 271 38.27 6.23 17.02
C HIS A 271 37.73 4.81 17.33
N PRO A 272 38.51 3.97 18.02
CA PRO A 272 38.18 2.54 18.19
C PRO A 272 36.91 2.25 18.98
N ARG A 273 36.35 3.24 19.71
CA ARG A 273 35.06 3.11 20.40
C ARG A 273 33.86 3.20 19.45
N TRP A 274 34.07 3.56 18.17
CA TRP A 274 33.05 3.68 17.15
C TRP A 274 33.03 2.44 16.25
N HIS A 275 31.93 1.73 16.23
CA HIS A 275 31.70 0.51 15.46
C HIS A 275 30.68 0.82 14.35
N ALA A 276 31.16 0.91 13.09
CA ALA A 276 30.29 1.20 11.95
C ALA A 276 29.63 -0.07 11.42
N HIS A 277 28.29 -0.05 11.30
CA HIS A 277 27.46 -1.10 10.74
C HIS A 277 26.85 -0.62 9.43
N TRP A 278 27.31 -1.16 8.33
CA TRP A 278 26.91 -0.74 6.99
C TRP A 278 25.65 -1.47 6.54
N THR A 279 24.60 -0.73 6.15
CA THR A 279 23.43 -1.35 5.55
C THR A 279 23.80 -2.12 4.28
N PRO A 280 23.13 -3.22 3.96
CA PRO A 280 23.30 -3.84 2.65
C PRO A 280 23.00 -2.85 1.52
N PRO A 281 23.62 -2.97 0.33
CA PRO A 281 23.31 -2.14 -0.81
C PRO A 281 21.81 -2.11 -1.10
N HIS A 282 21.27 -0.92 -1.38
CA HIS A 282 19.84 -0.69 -1.61
C HIS A 282 18.92 -1.04 -0.44
N ALA A 283 19.42 -1.11 0.76
CA ALA A 283 18.66 -1.37 1.99
C ALA A 283 18.71 -0.18 2.98
N SER A 284 18.70 1.06 2.49
CA SER A 284 18.63 2.28 3.33
C SER A 284 17.43 2.26 4.28
N TRP A 285 16.35 1.54 3.94
CA TRP A 285 15.20 1.35 4.83
C TRP A 285 15.55 0.66 6.16
N LEU A 286 16.71 0.01 6.28
CA LEU A 286 17.24 -0.50 7.56
C LEU A 286 17.84 0.62 8.42
N ASN A 287 18.12 1.81 7.86
CA ASN A 287 18.63 2.95 8.60
C ASN A 287 17.45 3.70 9.25
N MET A 288 17.29 3.59 10.56
CA MET A 288 16.12 4.13 11.27
C MET A 288 15.96 5.63 11.19
N ILE A 289 17.03 6.39 10.97
CA ILE A 289 16.97 7.85 10.81
C ILE A 289 16.09 8.28 9.62
N GLU A 290 15.93 7.42 8.61
CA GLU A 290 15.04 7.68 7.47
C GLU A 290 13.57 7.81 7.91
N ILE A 291 13.16 7.07 8.94
CA ILE A 291 11.83 7.18 9.53
C ILE A 291 11.66 8.58 10.15
N TRP A 292 12.67 9.05 10.86
CA TRP A 292 12.67 10.39 11.43
C TRP A 292 12.60 11.46 10.33
N PHE A 293 13.41 11.38 9.28
CA PHE A 293 13.36 12.29 8.14
C PHE A 293 11.99 12.37 7.46
N SER A 294 11.23 11.29 7.50
CA SER A 294 9.87 11.27 6.94
C SER A 294 8.92 12.24 7.67
N THR A 295 9.16 12.51 8.95
CA THR A 295 8.30 13.36 9.79
C THR A 295 8.45 14.84 9.42
N PRO A 296 9.65 15.48 9.45
CA PRO A 296 9.81 16.85 8.99
C PRO A 296 9.48 17.00 7.49
N ALA A 297 9.79 15.98 6.66
CA ALA A 297 9.42 16.00 5.26
C ALA A 297 7.90 16.15 5.04
N LYS A 298 7.09 15.43 5.80
CA LYS A 298 5.62 15.47 5.69
C LYS A 298 5.02 16.70 6.37
N ARG A 299 5.51 17.09 7.56
CA ARG A 299 4.90 18.10 8.40
C ARG A 299 5.34 19.54 8.04
N VAL A 300 6.58 19.69 7.58
CA VAL A 300 7.20 20.99 7.35
C VAL A 300 7.54 21.19 5.87
N ILE A 301 8.42 20.34 5.32
CA ILE A 301 9.06 20.59 4.02
C ILE A 301 8.05 20.52 2.87
N ARG A 302 7.13 19.54 2.88
CA ARG A 302 6.22 19.27 1.75
C ARG A 302 5.36 20.47 1.38
N HIS A 303 4.85 21.18 2.38
CA HIS A 303 3.94 22.32 2.22
C HIS A 303 4.49 23.59 2.86
N GLY A 304 5.73 23.57 3.29
CA GLY A 304 6.41 24.71 3.93
C GLY A 304 6.55 25.91 3.00
N ASP A 305 6.60 27.07 3.62
CA ASP A 305 6.80 28.37 3.02
C ASP A 305 7.91 29.06 3.86
N PHE A 306 9.17 28.97 3.41
CA PHE A 306 10.34 29.40 4.16
C PHE A 306 11.56 29.67 3.25
#